data_bd7238836d5a90fa170d396b9a174f1c
#
_entry.id   bd7238836d5a90fa170d396b9a174f1c
#
_cell.length_a   1.000
_cell.length_b   1.000
_cell.length_c   1.000
_cell.angle_alpha   90.00
_cell.angle_beta   90.00
_cell.angle_gamma   90.00
#
_symmetry.space_group_name_H-M   'P 1'
#
loop_
_entity.id
_entity.type
_entity.pdbx_description
1 polymer ?
#
loop_
_entity_poly.entity_id
_entity_poly.type
_entity_poly.pdbx_seq_one_letter_code
_entity_poly.pdbx_strand_id
1 'polypeptide(L)' 'MERIAQEEIKAHLMATNEEFRQLAQQHSEYAHQLDALEALPHLTDEEQLEEHRLKKVKLHLKDQMEAIVSQHRTQQVA' A
#
# COMPACT_ATOMS: atom_id res chain seq x y z
N MET A 1 -20.71 -7.03 0.23
CA MET A 1 -20.29 -8.16 -0.60
C MET A 1 -19.01 -7.87 -1.36
N GLU A 2 -18.95 -6.76 -2.06
CA GLU A 2 -17.74 -6.37 -2.77
C GLU A 2 -16.52 -6.24 -1.86
N ARG A 3 -16.75 -5.76 -0.64
CA ARG A 3 -15.68 -5.59 0.35
C ARG A 3 -15.04 -6.92 0.72
N ILE A 4 -15.88 -7.95 0.92
CA ILE A 4 -15.39 -9.29 1.27
C ILE A 4 -14.63 -9.89 0.10
N ALA A 5 -15.16 -9.74 -1.10
CA ALA A 5 -14.50 -10.23 -2.31
C ALA A 5 -13.14 -9.58 -2.50
N GLN A 6 -13.03 -8.28 -2.22
CA GLN A 6 -11.78 -7.55 -2.34
C GLN A 6 -10.73 -8.04 -1.36
N GLU A 7 -11.14 -8.32 -0.13
CA GLU A 7 -10.22 -8.86 0.88
C GLU A 7 -9.75 -10.26 0.52
N GLU A 8 -10.64 -11.06 -0.03
CA GLU A 8 -10.28 -12.40 -0.49
C GLU A 8 -9.30 -12.34 -1.66
N ILE A 9 -9.50 -11.41 -2.59
CA ILE A 9 -8.58 -11.22 -3.70
C ILE A 9 -7.20 -10.81 -3.19
N LYS A 10 -7.15 -9.88 -2.23
CA LYS A 10 -5.89 -9.44 -1.67
C LYS A 10 -5.16 -10.58 -0.96
N ALA A 11 -5.89 -11.39 -0.19
CA ALA A 11 -5.30 -12.54 0.48
C ALA A 11 -4.77 -13.56 -0.52
N HIS A 12 -5.52 -13.79 -1.58
CA HIS A 12 -5.09 -14.69 -2.65
C HIS A 12 -3.83 -14.18 -3.34
N LEU A 13 -3.78 -12.89 -3.64
CA LEU A 13 -2.62 -12.28 -4.29
C LEU A 13 -1.40 -12.32 -3.38
N MET A 14 -1.58 -12.12 -2.08
CA MET A 14 -0.47 -12.24 -1.13
C MET A 14 0.14 -13.63 -1.15
N ALA A 15 -0.66 -14.64 -1.43
CA ALA A 15 -0.19 -16.03 -1.48
C ALA A 15 0.39 -16.41 -2.83
N THR A 16 -0.08 -15.80 -3.92
CA THR A 16 0.23 -16.29 -5.27
C THR A 16 0.97 -15.29 -6.15
N ASN A 17 0.95 -14.01 -5.83
CA ASN A 17 1.55 -12.97 -6.67
C ASN A 17 2.73 -12.33 -5.94
N GLU A 18 3.93 -12.61 -6.41
CA GLU A 18 5.14 -12.09 -5.77
C GLU A 18 5.24 -10.58 -5.87
N GLU A 19 4.86 -10.02 -7.02
CA GLU A 19 4.87 -8.56 -7.21
C GLU A 19 3.96 -7.88 -6.21
N PHE A 20 2.75 -8.39 -6.03
CA PHE A 20 1.81 -7.84 -5.06
C PHE A 20 2.37 -7.93 -3.64
N ARG A 21 2.98 -9.06 -3.30
CA ARG A 21 3.58 -9.26 -1.98
C ARG A 21 4.71 -8.26 -1.72
N GLN A 22 5.56 -8.02 -2.72
CA GLN A 22 6.63 -7.04 -2.60
C GLN A 22 6.08 -5.63 -2.41
N LEU A 23 5.05 -5.27 -3.17
CA LEU A 23 4.40 -3.97 -3.03
C LEU A 23 3.78 -3.81 -1.63
N ALA A 24 3.14 -4.85 -1.14
CA ALA A 24 2.54 -4.83 0.20
C ALA A 24 3.60 -4.66 1.27
N GLN A 25 4.73 -5.34 1.12
CA GLN A 25 5.83 -5.22 2.06
C GLN A 25 6.42 -3.81 2.07
N GLN A 26 6.65 -3.24 0.89
CA GLN A 26 7.16 -1.87 0.78
C GLN A 26 6.16 -0.88 1.37
N HIS A 27 4.88 -1.05 1.09
CA HIS A 27 3.84 -0.20 1.64
C HIS A 27 3.87 -0.22 3.17
N SER A 28 4.02 -1.41 3.75
CA SER A 28 4.10 -1.57 5.20
C SER A 28 5.32 -0.87 5.77
N GLU A 29 6.47 -0.98 5.12
CA GLU A 29 7.70 -0.33 5.57
C GLU A 29 7.57 1.19 5.56
N TYR A 30 7.01 1.75 4.50
CA TYR A 30 6.79 3.19 4.44
C TYR A 30 5.75 3.66 5.44
N ALA A 31 4.72 2.84 5.67
CA ALA A 31 3.72 3.15 6.69
C ALA A 31 4.34 3.24 8.08
N HIS A 32 5.26 2.31 8.40
CA HIS A 32 5.97 2.35 9.68
C HIS A 32 6.84 3.58 9.82
N GLN A 33 7.58 3.95 8.77
CA GLN A 33 8.41 5.14 8.80
C GLN A 33 7.56 6.39 8.98
N LEU A 34 6.44 6.46 8.28
CA LEU A 34 5.53 7.60 8.37
C LEU A 34 4.94 7.70 9.78
N ASP A 35 4.52 6.56 10.35
CA ASP A 35 3.99 6.54 11.72
C ASP A 35 5.01 7.04 12.72
N ALA A 36 6.28 6.68 12.55
CA ALA A 36 7.34 7.13 13.43
C ALA A 36 7.52 8.65 13.37
N LEU A 37 7.45 9.22 12.16
CA LEU A 37 7.54 10.67 12.02
C LEU A 37 6.33 11.37 12.64
N GLU A 38 5.14 10.83 12.39
CA GLU A 38 3.91 11.44 12.91
C GLU A 38 3.77 11.31 14.42
N ALA A 39 4.52 10.41 15.04
CA ALA A 39 4.53 10.26 16.49
C ALA A 39 5.38 11.34 17.18
N LEU A 40 6.22 12.04 16.43
CA LEU A 40 7.05 13.10 17.01
C LEU A 40 6.20 14.32 17.36
N PRO A 41 6.46 14.98 18.51
CA PRO A 41 5.67 16.15 18.90
C PRO A 41 5.85 17.34 17.96
N HIS A 42 7.02 17.46 17.37
CA HIS A 42 7.34 18.54 16.42
C HIS A 42 8.17 17.96 15.30
N LEU A 43 7.90 18.42 14.09
CA LEU A 43 8.69 18.01 12.92
C LEU A 43 9.55 19.20 12.48
N THR A 44 10.83 18.94 12.19
CA THR A 44 11.68 19.90 11.53
C THR A 44 11.21 20.09 10.09
N ASP A 45 11.73 21.14 9.43
CA ASP A 45 11.39 21.34 8.02
C ASP A 45 11.79 20.15 7.16
N GLU A 46 12.96 19.58 7.44
CA GLU A 46 13.41 18.38 6.73
C GLU A 46 12.50 17.20 6.98
N GLU A 47 12.05 17.03 8.20
CA GLU A 47 11.13 15.94 8.56
C GLU A 47 9.77 16.12 7.92
N GLN A 48 9.31 17.36 7.79
CA GLN A 48 8.05 17.64 7.10
C GLN A 48 8.13 17.28 5.63
N LEU A 49 9.27 17.57 4.99
CA LEU A 49 9.49 17.17 3.60
C LEU A 49 9.53 15.64 3.47
N GLU A 50 10.17 14.98 4.41
CA GLU A 50 10.24 13.52 4.43
C GLU A 50 8.85 12.91 4.61
N GLU A 51 8.05 13.48 5.52
CA GLU A 51 6.68 13.03 5.72
C GLU A 51 5.88 13.11 4.42
N HIS A 52 6.01 14.23 3.74
CA HIS A 52 5.30 14.44 2.48
C HIS A 52 5.74 13.44 1.41
N ARG A 53 7.04 13.21 1.32
CA ARG A 53 7.60 12.23 0.39
C ARG A 53 7.10 10.83 0.67
N LEU A 54 7.11 10.43 1.95
CA LEU A 54 6.64 9.10 2.35
C LEU A 54 5.16 8.90 2.05
N LYS A 55 4.35 9.94 2.25
CA LYS A 55 2.93 9.86 1.91
C LYS A 55 2.71 9.66 0.42
N LYS A 56 3.48 10.34 -0.40
CA LYS A 56 3.38 10.19 -1.86
C LYS A 56 3.79 8.78 -2.31
N VAL A 57 4.90 8.27 -1.78
CA VAL A 57 5.37 6.93 -2.13
C VAL A 57 4.37 5.88 -1.68
N LYS A 58 3.86 6.03 -0.46
CA LYS A 58 2.87 5.10 0.08
C LYS A 58 1.61 5.06 -0.80
N LEU A 59 1.13 6.23 -1.21
CA LEU A 59 -0.04 6.32 -2.08
C LEU A 59 0.24 5.67 -3.44
N HIS A 60 1.41 5.92 -3.99
CA HIS A 60 1.80 5.33 -5.27
C HIS A 60 1.82 3.81 -5.20
N LEU A 61 2.39 3.26 -4.12
CA LEU A 61 2.41 1.82 -3.90
C LEU A 61 1.00 1.25 -3.78
N LYS A 62 0.14 1.95 -3.05
CA LYS A 62 -1.25 1.55 -2.90
C LYS A 62 -1.96 1.53 -4.26
N ASP A 63 -1.72 2.54 -5.08
CA ASP A 63 -2.32 2.61 -6.41
C ASP A 63 -1.89 1.42 -7.27
N GLN A 64 -0.61 1.05 -7.20
CA GLN A 64 -0.11 -0.11 -7.92
C GLN A 64 -0.76 -1.41 -7.44
N MET A 65 -0.91 -1.54 -6.13
CA MET A 65 -1.57 -2.71 -5.56
C MET A 65 -3.03 -2.80 -6.00
N GLU A 66 -3.71 -1.66 -6.01
CA GLU A 66 -5.11 -1.60 -6.44
C GLU A 66 -5.26 -1.93 -7.91
N ALA A 67 -4.30 -1.54 -8.73
CA ALA A 67 -4.31 -1.89 -10.14
C ALA A 67 -4.22 -3.41 -10.34
N ILE A 68 -3.40 -4.08 -9.54
CA ILE A 68 -3.28 -5.53 -9.59
C ILE A 68 -4.58 -6.20 -9.16
N VAL A 69 -5.18 -5.70 -8.07
CA VAL A 69 -6.45 -6.22 -7.58
C VAL A 69 -7.53 -6.07 -8.65
N SER A 70 -7.61 -4.91 -9.25
CA SER A 70 -8.60 -4.61 -10.29
C SER A 70 -8.44 -5.53 -11.49
N GLN A 71 -7.21 -5.75 -11.91
CA GLN A 71 -6.88 -6.63 -13.02
C GLN A 71 -7.32 -8.06 -12.73
N HIS A 72 -7.02 -8.53 -11.53
CA HIS A 72 -7.38 -9.87 -11.10
C HIS A 72 -8.90 -10.05 -11.06
N ARG A 73 -9.60 -9.05 -10.55
CA ARG A 73 -11.07 -9.08 -10.48
C ARG A 73 -11.67 -9.15 -11.87
N THR A 74 -11.14 -8.38 -12.80
CA THR A 74 -11.62 -8.39 -14.20
C THR A 74 -11.44 -9.77 -14.82
N GLN A 75 -10.31 -10.40 -14.58
CA GLN A 75 -10.03 -11.73 -15.08
C GLN A 75 -10.98 -12.77 -14.51
N GLN A 76 -11.33 -12.63 -13.24
CA GLN A 76 -12.25 -13.57 -12.60
C GLN A 76 -13.67 -13.46 -13.15
N VAL A 77 -14.10 -12.27 -13.46
CA VAL A 77 -15.45 -12.02 -13.96
C VAL A 77 -15.58 -12.44 -15.42
N ALA A 78 -14.49 -12.38 -16.16
CA ALA A 78 -14.47 -12.79 -17.56
C ALA A 78 -14.58 -14.29 -17.68
#